data_a326f2b464ccba18b164254a8176d385
#
_entry.id   a326f2b464ccba18b164254a8176d385
#
_cell.length_a   1.000
_cell.length_b   1.000
_cell.length_c   1.000
_cell.angle_alpha   90.00
_cell.angle_beta   90.00
_cell.angle_gamma   90.00
#
_symmetry.space_group_name_H-M   'P 1'
#
loop_
_entity.id
_entity.type
_entity.pdbx_description
1 polymer ?
#
loop_
_entity_poly.entity_id
_entity_poly.type
_entity_poly.pdbx_seq_one_letter_code
_entity_poly.pdbx_strand_id
1 'polypeptide(L)'
;MKIAPAPLFRDPIYEGPTDPTVIYNREEKSWWIIYTARRATDPCRGVAWVHGSALGVASSSDGGQSWLYRGTLNLEPIEPGHNTYWAPEVMWAEGKYHMYVSYITGIPDTWRGERHILHYTSDNLWDWKYESTLSELGNKAIDACVFPKKEGGWRLFYKNEAAQSHTQYADSDDLYHWTWMGEATTDCEQEGPNVFSLGGDVFMIADMWDGMAVYRSDDLTSWVRQEGRFLGDPGVRKDDNCRGHHADVVSFGDRAYMFYFVHPNAKEYMYGEDDSAQMRMSVVQVAMLKNEGGRLTLVRDEPFDFDLSGHQVW
;
A
#
# COMPACT_ATOMS: atom_id res chain seq x y z
N MET A 1 -10.46 11.60 -23.13
CA MET A 1 -10.46 11.29 -21.69
C MET A 1 -10.66 9.79 -21.56
N LYS A 2 -9.72 9.10 -20.98
CA LYS A 2 -9.85 7.69 -20.60
C LYS A 2 -10.39 7.66 -19.17
N ILE A 3 -11.62 7.24 -18.99
CA ILE A 3 -12.24 7.21 -17.66
C ILE A 3 -11.70 6.01 -16.88
N ALA A 4 -11.33 6.24 -15.62
CA ALA A 4 -10.87 5.17 -14.74
C ALA A 4 -11.99 4.12 -14.53
N PRO A 5 -11.68 2.81 -14.69
CA PRO A 5 -12.64 1.76 -14.34
C PRO A 5 -13.05 1.81 -12.86
N ALA A 6 -14.25 1.34 -12.57
CA ALA A 6 -14.74 1.19 -11.19
C ALA A 6 -15.54 -0.13 -11.04
N PRO A 7 -15.09 -1.05 -10.19
CA PRO A 7 -13.79 -1.03 -9.54
C PRO A 7 -12.64 -1.16 -10.55
N LEU A 8 -11.44 -0.73 -10.14
CA LEU A 8 -10.25 -0.89 -10.96
C LEU A 8 -9.86 -2.36 -11.10
N PHE A 9 -9.90 -3.09 -9.98
CA PHE A 9 -9.53 -4.51 -9.95
C PHE A 9 -10.30 -5.28 -8.86
N ARG A 10 -10.58 -6.57 -9.17
CA ARG A 10 -11.09 -7.59 -8.23
C ARG A 10 -10.19 -8.81 -8.29
N ASP A 11 -9.85 -9.36 -7.15
CA ASP A 11 -9.18 -10.65 -7.07
C ASP A 11 -10.19 -11.78 -7.38
N PRO A 12 -9.92 -12.63 -8.40
CA PRO A 12 -10.87 -13.68 -8.79
C PRO A 12 -10.80 -14.94 -7.93
N ILE A 13 -9.87 -15.02 -6.96
CA ILE A 13 -9.65 -16.22 -6.15
C ILE A 13 -10.34 -16.09 -4.80
N TYR A 14 -9.95 -15.11 -3.99
CA TYR A 14 -10.47 -14.92 -2.64
C TYR A 14 -11.28 -13.64 -2.47
N GLU A 15 -11.38 -12.82 -3.52
CA GLU A 15 -12.10 -11.55 -3.53
C GLU A 15 -11.67 -10.57 -2.41
N GLY A 16 -10.40 -10.64 -2.00
CA GLY A 16 -9.84 -9.87 -0.90
C GLY A 16 -8.56 -9.09 -1.25
N PRO A 17 -8.48 -8.36 -2.39
CA PRO A 17 -7.30 -7.55 -2.71
C PRO A 17 -7.27 -6.30 -1.80
N THR A 18 -6.19 -6.16 -1.01
CA THR A 18 -5.96 -5.03 -0.11
C THR A 18 -4.53 -4.54 -0.24
N ASP A 19 -4.24 -3.39 0.34
CA ASP A 19 -2.90 -2.85 0.50
C ASP A 19 -2.10 -2.88 -0.83
N PRO A 20 -2.61 -2.25 -1.92
CA PRO A 20 -1.97 -2.32 -3.22
C PRO A 20 -0.69 -1.49 -3.27
N THR A 21 0.32 -1.95 -3.99
CA THR A 21 1.42 -1.15 -4.54
C THR A 21 1.42 -1.23 -6.05
N VAL A 22 1.74 -0.13 -6.74
CA VAL A 22 1.64 -0.04 -8.20
C VAL A 22 3.01 0.26 -8.78
N ILE A 23 3.53 -0.66 -9.57
CA ILE A 23 4.88 -0.60 -10.12
C ILE A 23 4.91 -0.91 -11.62
N TYR A 24 5.84 -0.31 -12.36
CA TYR A 24 6.06 -0.63 -13.76
C TYR A 24 7.03 -1.80 -13.93
N ASN A 25 6.58 -2.87 -14.55
CA ASN A 25 7.46 -3.97 -14.95
C ASN A 25 8.23 -3.57 -16.21
N ARG A 26 9.55 -3.37 -16.06
CA ARG A 26 10.44 -2.88 -17.12
C ARG A 26 10.70 -3.92 -18.20
N GLU A 27 10.66 -5.21 -17.85
CA GLU A 27 10.82 -6.33 -18.78
C GLU A 27 9.55 -6.56 -19.60
N GLU A 28 8.39 -6.71 -18.94
CA GLU A 28 7.10 -6.94 -19.60
C GLU A 28 6.48 -5.65 -20.19
N LYS A 29 7.04 -4.47 -19.86
CA LYS A 29 6.54 -3.15 -20.29
C LYS A 29 5.07 -2.94 -19.96
N SER A 30 4.68 -3.32 -18.76
CA SER A 30 3.31 -3.27 -18.26
C SER A 30 3.27 -2.73 -16.82
N TRP A 31 2.13 -2.16 -16.43
CA TRP A 31 1.89 -1.75 -15.06
C TRP A 31 1.40 -2.95 -14.24
N TRP A 32 1.89 -3.07 -13.02
CA TRP A 32 1.50 -4.12 -12.10
C TRP A 32 0.88 -3.52 -10.84
N ILE A 33 -0.19 -4.16 -10.36
CA ILE A 33 -0.66 -4.04 -8.99
C ILE A 33 -0.19 -5.29 -8.26
N ILE A 34 0.61 -5.11 -7.21
CA ILE A 34 0.97 -6.16 -6.27
C ILE A 34 0.19 -5.84 -4.97
N TYR A 35 -0.47 -6.82 -4.39
CA TYR A 35 -1.42 -6.57 -3.30
C TYR A 35 -1.43 -7.72 -2.30
N THR A 36 -1.87 -7.44 -1.08
CA THR A 36 -2.20 -8.48 -0.10
C THR A 36 -3.43 -9.23 -0.56
N ALA A 37 -3.28 -10.52 -0.89
CA ALA A 37 -4.40 -11.37 -1.28
C ALA A 37 -5.07 -11.96 -0.02
N ARG A 38 -5.89 -11.16 0.69
CA ARG A 38 -6.64 -11.61 1.86
C ARG A 38 -7.66 -12.67 1.45
N ARG A 39 -7.84 -13.68 2.27
CA ARG A 39 -8.69 -14.83 1.97
C ARG A 39 -10.15 -14.57 2.39
N ALA A 40 -10.76 -13.52 1.84
CA ALA A 40 -12.09 -13.02 2.24
C ALA A 40 -13.18 -14.10 2.20
N THR A 41 -13.14 -14.99 1.19
CA THR A 41 -14.14 -16.06 0.98
C THR A 41 -13.79 -17.37 1.69
N ASP A 42 -12.61 -17.46 2.33
CA ASP A 42 -12.18 -18.68 3.03
C ASP A 42 -12.94 -18.81 4.36
N PRO A 43 -13.64 -19.94 4.61
CA PRO A 43 -14.27 -20.17 5.89
C PRO A 43 -13.21 -20.42 6.97
N CYS A 44 -13.04 -19.47 7.86
CA CYS A 44 -12.00 -19.55 8.89
C CYS A 44 -12.48 -18.93 10.19
N ARG A 45 -11.72 -19.16 11.26
CA ARG A 45 -12.00 -18.66 12.60
C ARG A 45 -11.35 -17.31 12.82
N GLY A 46 -12.06 -16.41 13.52
CA GLY A 46 -11.54 -15.11 13.92
C GLY A 46 -11.02 -14.31 12.73
N VAL A 47 -9.83 -13.74 12.85
CA VAL A 47 -9.19 -12.95 11.79
C VAL A 47 -8.22 -13.78 10.93
N ALA A 48 -8.31 -15.11 10.94
CA ALA A 48 -7.43 -15.94 10.12
C ALA A 48 -7.59 -15.70 8.60
N TRP A 49 -8.67 -15.08 8.16
CA TRP A 49 -8.88 -14.71 6.75
C TRP A 49 -7.96 -13.58 6.26
N VAL A 50 -7.46 -12.72 7.15
CA VAL A 50 -6.44 -11.71 6.81
C VAL A 50 -5.03 -12.27 6.86
N HIS A 51 -4.84 -13.44 7.50
CA HIS A 51 -3.56 -14.13 7.61
C HIS A 51 -3.44 -15.26 6.57
N GLY A 52 -2.24 -15.81 6.42
CA GLY A 52 -1.95 -16.80 5.37
C GLY A 52 -2.11 -16.23 3.97
N SER A 53 -2.01 -14.91 3.84
CA SER A 53 -2.10 -14.20 2.58
C SER A 53 -0.78 -14.30 1.81
N ALA A 54 -0.87 -14.61 0.52
CA ALA A 54 0.20 -14.39 -0.45
C ALA A 54 0.12 -12.97 -1.01
N LEU A 55 1.10 -12.57 -1.82
CA LEU A 55 1.03 -11.35 -2.60
C LEU A 55 0.49 -11.66 -3.99
N GLY A 56 -0.70 -11.15 -4.28
CA GLY A 56 -1.35 -11.29 -5.57
C GLY A 56 -0.80 -10.30 -6.60
N VAL A 57 -0.93 -10.64 -7.88
CA VAL A 57 -0.45 -9.82 -9.00
C VAL A 57 -1.57 -9.64 -10.01
N ALA A 58 -1.79 -8.39 -10.41
CA ALA A 58 -2.54 -8.03 -11.60
C ALA A 58 -1.70 -7.13 -12.50
N SER A 59 -1.81 -7.27 -13.83
CA SER A 59 -1.06 -6.46 -14.79
C SER A 59 -1.96 -5.78 -15.81
N SER A 60 -1.51 -4.62 -16.30
CA SER A 60 -2.16 -3.83 -17.34
C SER A 60 -1.14 -3.40 -18.39
N SER A 61 -1.46 -3.63 -19.67
CA SER A 61 -0.68 -3.18 -20.83
C SER A 61 -1.37 -2.06 -21.62
N ASP A 62 -2.54 -1.58 -21.17
CA ASP A 62 -3.37 -0.56 -21.84
C ASP A 62 -3.48 0.76 -21.06
N GLY A 63 -2.50 1.02 -20.18
CA GLY A 63 -2.47 2.24 -19.37
C GLY A 63 -3.41 2.22 -18.17
N GLY A 64 -3.73 1.05 -17.65
CA GLY A 64 -4.57 0.88 -16.47
C GLY A 64 -6.07 0.73 -16.77
N GLN A 65 -6.47 0.65 -18.04
CA GLN A 65 -7.87 0.55 -18.42
C GLN A 65 -8.45 -0.85 -18.20
N SER A 66 -7.61 -1.87 -18.25
CA SER A 66 -7.95 -3.24 -17.86
C SER A 66 -6.81 -3.89 -17.09
N TRP A 67 -7.16 -4.81 -16.18
CA TRP A 67 -6.21 -5.51 -15.32
C TRP A 67 -6.46 -7.01 -15.40
N LEU A 68 -5.39 -7.75 -15.67
CA LEU A 68 -5.40 -9.20 -15.77
C LEU A 68 -4.76 -9.79 -14.52
N TYR A 69 -5.48 -10.63 -13.79
CA TYR A 69 -4.92 -11.43 -12.70
C TYR A 69 -3.86 -12.40 -13.23
N ARG A 70 -2.70 -12.43 -12.59
CA ARG A 70 -1.52 -13.18 -13.03
C ARG A 70 -1.12 -14.32 -12.08
N GLY A 71 -1.72 -14.40 -10.91
CA GLY A 71 -1.32 -15.34 -9.86
C GLY A 71 -0.73 -14.63 -8.66
N THR A 72 0.17 -15.32 -7.96
CA THR A 72 0.88 -14.81 -6.78
C THR A 72 2.38 -14.80 -7.01
N LEU A 73 3.09 -13.91 -6.31
CA LEU A 73 4.55 -13.83 -6.36
C LEU A 73 5.21 -15.10 -5.81
N ASN A 74 6.36 -15.44 -6.36
CA ASN A 74 7.24 -16.48 -5.85
C ASN A 74 8.28 -15.85 -4.91
N LEU A 75 8.02 -15.90 -3.61
CA LEU A 75 8.94 -15.39 -2.60
C LEU A 75 9.82 -16.52 -2.09
N GLU A 76 11.13 -16.26 -1.98
CA GLU A 76 12.03 -17.18 -1.27
C GLU A 76 11.56 -17.28 0.20
N PRO A 77 11.20 -18.48 0.69
CA PRO A 77 10.66 -18.63 2.03
C PRO A 77 11.77 -18.48 3.07
N ILE A 78 11.50 -17.75 4.15
CA ILE A 78 12.44 -17.58 5.26
C ILE A 78 12.33 -18.70 6.30
N GLU A 79 11.19 -19.39 6.36
CA GLU A 79 10.91 -20.50 7.23
C GLU A 79 9.85 -21.43 6.63
N PRO A 80 9.77 -22.71 7.06
CA PRO A 80 8.74 -23.64 6.59
C PRO A 80 7.34 -23.23 7.04
N GLY A 81 6.34 -23.59 6.24
CA GLY A 81 4.93 -23.42 6.57
C GLY A 81 4.21 -22.42 5.68
N HIS A 82 2.93 -22.25 5.97
CA HIS A 82 2.10 -21.25 5.32
C HIS A 82 2.09 -20.00 6.20
N ASN A 83 2.75 -18.95 5.75
CA ASN A 83 2.96 -17.72 6.48
C ASN A 83 2.16 -16.58 5.88
N THR A 84 2.16 -15.43 6.53
CA THR A 84 1.38 -14.25 6.16
C THR A 84 2.28 -13.16 5.63
N TYR A 85 1.92 -12.60 4.47
CA TYR A 85 2.55 -11.44 3.87
C TYR A 85 1.52 -10.33 3.66
N TRP A 86 1.81 -9.10 4.14
CA TRP A 86 0.92 -7.94 4.00
C TRP A 86 1.65 -6.73 3.44
N ALA A 87 0.88 -5.85 2.81
CA ALA A 87 1.28 -4.50 2.47
C ALA A 87 2.68 -4.42 1.84
N PRO A 88 2.85 -4.93 0.61
CA PRO A 88 4.11 -4.83 -0.08
C PRO A 88 4.37 -3.38 -0.51
N GLU A 89 5.52 -2.84 -0.18
CA GLU A 89 6.10 -1.66 -0.81
C GLU A 89 7.09 -2.13 -1.86
N VAL A 90 6.92 -1.73 -3.11
CA VAL A 90 7.82 -2.14 -4.20
C VAL A 90 8.34 -0.94 -4.95
N MET A 91 9.65 -0.84 -5.08
CA MET A 91 10.32 0.24 -5.80
C MET A 91 11.44 -0.27 -6.71
N TRP A 92 11.77 0.51 -7.72
CA TRP A 92 12.95 0.29 -8.56
C TRP A 92 14.07 1.22 -8.15
N ALA A 93 15.19 0.67 -7.72
CA ALA A 93 16.38 1.43 -7.36
C ALA A 93 17.64 0.60 -7.60
N GLU A 94 18.78 1.24 -7.83
CA GLU A 94 20.10 0.60 -7.96
C GLU A 94 20.11 -0.58 -8.95
N GLY A 95 19.25 -0.53 -10.01
CA GLY A 95 19.19 -1.55 -11.05
C GLY A 95 18.41 -2.81 -10.70
N LYS A 96 17.64 -2.80 -9.60
CA LYS A 96 16.78 -3.90 -9.11
C LYS A 96 15.43 -3.40 -8.61
N TYR A 97 14.49 -4.32 -8.47
CA TYR A 97 13.32 -4.10 -7.66
C TYR A 97 13.64 -4.47 -6.21
N HIS A 98 13.25 -3.60 -5.29
CA HIS A 98 13.28 -3.82 -3.86
C HIS A 98 11.85 -3.93 -3.35
N MET A 99 11.56 -4.88 -2.48
CA MET A 99 10.28 -5.01 -1.81
C MET A 99 10.50 -5.06 -0.31
N TYR A 100 9.74 -4.24 0.41
CA TYR A 100 9.62 -4.28 1.86
C TYR A 100 8.21 -4.72 2.20
N VAL A 101 8.08 -5.88 2.85
CA VAL A 101 6.78 -6.51 3.07
C VAL A 101 6.60 -6.88 4.53
N SER A 102 5.41 -6.62 5.08
CA SER A 102 5.05 -7.04 6.43
C SER A 102 4.89 -8.55 6.49
N TYR A 103 5.47 -9.18 7.51
CA TYR A 103 5.51 -10.62 7.68
C TYR A 103 5.05 -11.06 9.06
N ILE A 104 4.26 -12.12 9.11
CA ILE A 104 3.82 -12.80 10.32
C ILE A 104 3.96 -14.31 10.12
N THR A 105 4.57 -15.00 11.11
CA THR A 105 4.66 -16.45 11.10
C THR A 105 3.29 -17.11 11.21
N GLY A 106 2.99 -18.03 10.31
CA GLY A 106 1.78 -18.85 10.33
C GLY A 106 0.49 -18.10 9.95
N ILE A 107 -0.63 -18.64 10.41
CA ILE A 107 -1.99 -18.14 10.15
C ILE A 107 -2.71 -17.95 11.49
N PRO A 108 -2.37 -16.92 12.28
CA PRO A 108 -3.05 -16.66 13.54
C PRO A 108 -4.52 -16.29 13.32
N ASP A 109 -5.38 -16.67 14.28
CA ASP A 109 -6.81 -16.30 14.29
C ASP A 109 -7.11 -15.04 15.12
N THR A 110 -6.06 -14.37 15.60
CA THR A 110 -6.12 -13.14 16.39
C THR A 110 -5.10 -12.12 15.87
N TRP A 111 -5.25 -10.86 16.28
CA TRP A 111 -4.30 -9.78 15.97
C TRP A 111 -3.02 -9.82 16.84
N ARG A 112 -2.82 -10.86 17.62
CA ARG A 112 -1.64 -11.03 18.50
C ARG A 112 -0.45 -11.60 17.71
N GLY A 113 0.75 -11.41 18.24
CA GLY A 113 1.98 -11.96 17.68
C GLY A 113 2.96 -10.88 17.21
N GLU A 114 4.11 -11.32 16.78
CA GLU A 114 5.17 -10.46 16.24
C GLU A 114 4.91 -10.18 14.76
N ARG A 115 5.40 -9.03 14.31
CA ARG A 115 5.34 -8.59 12.93
C ARG A 115 6.66 -7.96 12.57
N HIS A 116 7.18 -8.30 11.40
CA HIS A 116 8.46 -7.79 10.92
C HIS A 116 8.31 -7.28 9.50
N ILE A 117 9.15 -6.35 9.12
CA ILE A 117 9.33 -5.98 7.71
C ILE A 117 10.47 -6.83 7.16
N LEU A 118 10.21 -7.54 6.07
CA LEU A 118 11.20 -8.28 5.32
C LEU A 118 11.62 -7.50 4.08
N HIS A 119 12.89 -7.56 3.74
CA HIS A 119 13.44 -7.02 2.51
C HIS A 119 13.71 -8.14 1.51
N TYR A 120 13.19 -7.98 0.31
CA TYR A 120 13.45 -8.83 -0.85
C TYR A 120 13.96 -8.02 -2.03
N THR A 121 14.69 -8.67 -2.95
CA THR A 121 15.05 -8.09 -4.24
C THR A 121 14.64 -8.99 -5.40
N SER A 122 14.40 -8.37 -6.57
CA SER A 122 14.04 -9.07 -7.80
C SER A 122 14.59 -8.34 -9.03
N ASP A 123 14.89 -9.10 -10.07
CA ASP A 123 15.24 -8.54 -11.40
C ASP A 123 14.02 -8.46 -12.33
N ASN A 124 12.94 -9.24 -12.07
CA ASN A 124 11.81 -9.43 -13.00
C ASN A 124 10.42 -9.22 -12.37
N LEU A 125 10.33 -8.88 -11.07
CA LEU A 125 9.11 -8.80 -10.26
C LEU A 125 8.39 -10.14 -9.99
N TRP A 126 8.86 -11.27 -10.54
CA TRP A 126 8.28 -12.59 -10.29
C TRP A 126 9.00 -13.36 -9.20
N ASP A 127 10.32 -13.46 -9.31
CA ASP A 127 11.17 -14.24 -8.44
C ASP A 127 11.86 -13.30 -7.44
N TRP A 128 11.57 -13.48 -6.18
CA TRP A 128 12.03 -12.61 -5.13
C TRP A 128 12.99 -13.34 -4.20
N LYS A 129 14.20 -12.82 -4.11
CA LYS A 129 15.24 -13.30 -3.23
C LYS A 129 15.17 -12.59 -1.89
N TYR A 130 15.17 -13.36 -0.80
CA TYR A 130 15.24 -12.81 0.55
C TYR A 130 16.62 -12.18 0.82
N GLU A 131 16.65 -10.98 1.34
CA GLU A 131 17.86 -10.26 1.71
C GLU A 131 18.01 -10.15 3.23
N SER A 132 16.98 -9.68 3.93
CA SER A 132 17.03 -9.48 5.39
C SER A 132 15.66 -9.34 6.04
N THR A 133 15.63 -9.52 7.37
CA THR A 133 14.56 -9.04 8.26
C THR A 133 15.05 -7.74 8.92
N LEU A 134 14.27 -6.67 8.83
CA LEU A 134 14.58 -5.37 9.42
C LEU A 134 14.31 -5.39 10.94
N SER A 135 15.07 -6.19 11.67
CA SER A 135 14.89 -6.40 13.12
C SER A 135 15.14 -5.14 13.96
N GLU A 136 15.92 -4.21 13.46
CA GLU A 136 16.21 -2.90 14.04
C GLU A 136 14.98 -2.00 14.14
N LEU A 137 13.92 -2.28 13.36
CA LEU A 137 12.64 -1.57 13.43
C LEU A 137 11.70 -2.14 14.51
N GLY A 138 12.12 -3.23 15.18
CA GLY A 138 11.36 -3.89 16.22
C GLY A 138 10.49 -5.04 15.71
N ASN A 139 9.68 -5.59 16.61
CA ASN A 139 8.85 -6.77 16.35
C ASN A 139 7.35 -6.45 16.21
N LYS A 140 7.03 -5.19 15.90
CA LYS A 140 5.69 -4.65 15.66
C LYS A 140 5.68 -3.65 14.51
N ALA A 141 6.66 -3.74 13.62
CA ALA A 141 6.81 -2.91 12.43
C ALA A 141 6.08 -3.52 11.23
N ILE A 142 5.22 -2.73 10.58
CA ILE A 142 4.50 -3.08 9.35
C ILE A 142 4.38 -1.88 8.41
N ASP A 143 3.91 -2.11 7.21
CA ASP A 143 3.46 -1.11 6.25
C ASP A 143 4.57 -0.11 5.88
N ALA A 144 5.62 -0.62 5.28
CA ALA A 144 6.74 0.19 4.82
C ALA A 144 6.37 1.06 3.61
N CYS A 145 6.97 2.25 3.54
CA CYS A 145 7.05 3.06 2.33
C CYS A 145 8.45 3.69 2.25
N VAL A 146 9.13 3.56 1.13
CA VAL A 146 10.50 4.05 0.94
C VAL A 146 10.53 5.24 0.00
N PHE A 147 11.18 6.31 0.44
CA PHE A 147 11.29 7.55 -0.30
C PHE A 147 12.74 8.05 -0.38
N PRO A 148 13.22 8.56 -1.55
CA PRO A 148 14.58 9.06 -1.70
C PRO A 148 14.75 10.40 -0.96
N LYS A 149 15.90 10.59 -0.30
CA LYS A 149 16.28 11.85 0.31
C LYS A 149 16.98 12.78 -0.70
N LYS A 150 16.79 14.09 -0.56
CA LYS A 150 17.42 15.10 -1.45
C LYS A 150 18.95 15.08 -1.39
N GLU A 151 19.49 14.82 -0.22
CA GLU A 151 20.95 14.74 0.04
C GLU A 151 21.57 13.39 -0.31
N GLY A 152 20.77 12.47 -0.82
CA GLY A 152 21.16 11.09 -1.13
C GLY A 152 20.75 10.09 -0.04
N GLY A 153 20.73 8.80 -0.41
CA GLY A 153 20.18 7.75 0.43
C GLY A 153 18.65 7.75 0.46
N TRP A 154 18.09 6.98 1.39
CA TRP A 154 16.70 6.60 1.43
C TRP A 154 16.12 6.77 2.81
N ARG A 155 14.82 7.01 2.91
CA ARG A 155 14.04 7.01 4.15
C ARG A 155 12.88 6.05 4.02
N LEU A 156 12.77 5.12 4.97
CA LEU A 156 11.68 4.17 5.12
C LEU A 156 10.76 4.69 6.22
N PHE A 157 9.50 4.90 5.88
CA PHE A 157 8.41 5.18 6.81
C PHE A 157 7.65 3.90 7.08
N TYR A 158 7.19 3.70 8.32
CA TYR A 158 6.46 2.48 8.68
C TYR A 158 5.57 2.71 9.90
N LYS A 159 4.55 1.88 10.05
CA LYS A 159 3.73 1.83 11.28
C LYS A 159 4.45 1.03 12.34
N ASN A 160 4.53 1.54 13.57
CA ASN A 160 4.96 0.79 14.73
C ASN A 160 3.82 0.59 15.72
N GLU A 161 3.23 -0.62 15.77
CA GLU A 161 2.14 -0.93 16.68
C GLU A 161 2.54 -0.88 18.17
N ALA A 162 3.83 -1.05 18.49
CA ALA A 162 4.33 -0.90 19.85
C ALA A 162 4.44 0.57 20.29
N ALA A 163 4.44 1.50 19.33
CA ALA A 163 4.47 2.94 19.55
C ALA A 163 3.12 3.58 19.19
N GLN A 164 2.02 3.05 19.73
CA GLN A 164 0.65 3.57 19.53
C GLN A 164 0.24 3.66 18.04
N SER A 165 0.74 2.74 17.21
CA SER A 165 0.49 2.78 15.77
C SER A 165 0.88 4.11 15.11
N HIS A 166 1.89 4.80 15.63
CA HIS A 166 2.45 5.99 15.02
C HIS A 166 3.31 5.63 13.81
N THR A 167 3.44 6.58 12.88
CA THR A 167 4.40 6.47 11.78
C THR A 167 5.80 6.82 12.28
N GLN A 168 6.70 5.87 12.19
CA GLN A 168 8.14 6.04 12.47
C GLN A 168 8.94 6.03 11.17
N TYR A 169 10.23 6.39 11.25
CA TYR A 169 11.11 6.36 10.10
C TYR A 169 12.53 5.91 10.43
N ALA A 170 13.16 5.33 9.43
CA ALA A 170 14.55 4.90 9.44
C ALA A 170 15.26 5.37 8.15
N ASP A 171 16.56 5.63 8.22
CA ASP A 171 17.38 6.03 7.09
C ASP A 171 18.34 4.92 6.68
N SER A 172 18.65 4.89 5.37
CA SER A 172 19.61 3.99 4.75
C SER A 172 20.37 4.69 3.64
N ASP A 173 21.63 4.34 3.47
CA ASP A 173 22.46 4.79 2.33
C ASP A 173 22.46 3.77 1.18
N ASP A 174 22.02 2.52 1.42
CA ASP A 174 22.20 1.40 0.49
C ASP A 174 20.94 0.53 0.28
N LEU A 175 19.80 0.85 0.90
CA LEU A 175 18.56 0.09 0.90
C LEU A 175 18.58 -1.25 1.66
N TYR A 176 19.72 -1.63 2.23
CA TYR A 176 19.92 -2.91 2.95
C TYR A 176 20.08 -2.73 4.45
N HIS A 177 20.74 -1.66 4.87
CA HIS A 177 21.03 -1.37 6.27
C HIS A 177 20.26 -0.13 6.71
N TRP A 178 19.38 -0.28 7.66
CA TRP A 178 18.49 0.77 8.14
C TRP A 178 18.85 1.20 9.56
N THR A 179 18.78 2.48 9.80
CA THR A 179 18.99 3.06 11.15
C THR A 179 17.72 3.79 11.55
N TRP A 180 17.11 3.39 12.67
CA TRP A 180 15.96 4.09 13.22
C TRP A 180 16.32 5.53 13.57
N MET A 181 15.49 6.48 13.17
CA MET A 181 15.76 7.92 13.32
C MET A 181 14.73 8.62 14.22
N GLY A 182 13.51 8.11 14.33
CA GLY A 182 12.49 8.72 15.15
C GLY A 182 11.06 8.49 14.68
N GLU A 183 10.14 9.32 15.19
CA GLU A 183 8.74 9.35 14.83
C GLU A 183 8.49 10.47 13.81
N ALA A 184 7.76 10.14 12.74
CA ALA A 184 7.35 11.12 11.73
C ALA A 184 6.07 11.84 12.13
N THR A 185 5.05 11.09 12.59
CA THR A 185 3.77 11.63 13.05
C THR A 185 3.31 10.91 14.30
N THR A 186 2.73 11.66 15.25
CA THR A 186 2.25 11.16 16.54
C THR A 186 0.88 11.71 16.92
N ASP A 187 0.22 12.40 16.01
CA ASP A 187 -1.03 13.10 16.26
C ASP A 187 -2.27 12.20 16.21
N CYS A 188 -2.14 11.01 15.64
CA CYS A 188 -3.18 9.97 15.65
C CYS A 188 -2.59 8.58 15.41
N GLU A 189 -3.34 7.54 15.79
CA GLU A 189 -3.09 6.17 15.37
C GLU A 189 -3.36 6.05 13.87
N GLN A 190 -2.46 5.38 13.13
CA GLN A 190 -2.57 5.24 11.67
C GLN A 190 -1.75 4.06 11.15
N GLU A 191 -1.97 3.70 9.88
CA GLU A 191 -1.23 2.66 9.17
C GLU A 191 -1.01 3.03 7.70
N GLY A 192 -0.25 2.23 6.96
CA GLY A 192 -0.05 2.41 5.53
C GLY A 192 0.47 3.81 5.14
N PRO A 193 1.54 4.35 5.77
CA PRO A 193 2.10 5.62 5.32
C PRO A 193 2.60 5.48 3.89
N ASN A 194 2.17 6.36 3.00
CA ASN A 194 2.68 6.44 1.64
C ASN A 194 3.17 7.85 1.36
N VAL A 195 4.45 7.99 1.03
CA VAL A 195 5.14 9.26 0.81
C VAL A 195 5.45 9.45 -0.67
N PHE A 196 5.08 10.59 -1.22
CA PHE A 196 5.24 10.90 -2.63
C PHE A 196 5.48 12.38 -2.89
N SER A 197 6.04 12.69 -4.05
CA SER A 197 6.16 14.08 -4.55
C SER A 197 5.06 14.39 -5.54
N LEU A 198 4.48 15.60 -5.45
CA LEU A 198 3.52 16.09 -6.42
C LEU A 198 3.65 17.61 -6.58
N GLY A 199 3.92 18.07 -7.81
CA GLY A 199 4.03 19.49 -8.12
C GLY A 199 5.14 20.23 -7.35
N GLY A 200 6.20 19.51 -6.95
CA GLY A 200 7.33 20.04 -6.21
C GLY A 200 7.22 20.00 -4.69
N ASP A 201 6.07 19.67 -4.13
CA ASP A 201 5.86 19.42 -2.70
C ASP A 201 5.95 17.93 -2.39
N VAL A 202 6.27 17.61 -1.13
CA VAL A 202 6.26 16.23 -0.62
C VAL A 202 5.08 16.05 0.32
N PHE A 203 4.32 15.02 0.08
CA PHE A 203 3.14 14.64 0.86
C PHE A 203 3.29 13.24 1.45
N MET A 204 2.58 12.99 2.53
CA MET A 204 2.32 11.67 3.07
C MET A 204 0.81 11.52 3.27
N ILE A 205 0.29 10.36 2.88
CA ILE A 205 -1.05 9.91 3.27
C ILE A 205 -0.91 8.71 4.20
N ALA A 206 -1.83 8.56 5.15
CA ALA A 206 -1.84 7.40 6.06
C ALA A 206 -3.27 7.07 6.47
N ASP A 207 -3.60 5.78 6.56
CA ASP A 207 -4.93 5.29 6.92
C ASP A 207 -5.19 5.40 8.42
N MET A 208 -6.23 6.13 8.81
CA MET A 208 -6.69 6.27 10.19
C MET A 208 -7.89 5.36 10.53
N TRP A 209 -8.19 4.39 9.66
CA TRP A 209 -9.40 3.53 9.69
C TRP A 209 -10.73 4.31 9.60
N ASP A 210 -10.67 5.61 9.56
CA ASP A 210 -11.78 6.54 9.35
C ASP A 210 -11.49 7.50 8.17
N GLY A 211 -10.77 7.02 7.18
CA GLY A 211 -10.23 7.77 6.05
C GLY A 211 -8.74 8.03 6.21
N MET A 212 -8.16 8.77 5.24
CA MET A 212 -6.74 9.00 5.15
C MET A 212 -6.35 10.37 5.73
N ALA A 213 -5.42 10.40 6.67
CA ALA A 213 -4.71 11.61 7.03
C ALA A 213 -3.83 12.08 5.86
N VAL A 214 -3.67 13.38 5.73
CA VAL A 214 -2.79 13.99 4.72
C VAL A 214 -1.80 14.89 5.43
N TYR A 215 -0.53 14.75 5.11
CA TYR A 215 0.55 15.58 5.65
C TYR A 215 1.41 16.12 4.52
N ARG A 216 2.05 17.27 4.77
CA ARG A 216 3.07 17.87 3.91
C ARG A 216 4.36 18.07 4.70
N SER A 217 5.50 17.89 4.03
CA SER A 217 6.82 18.10 4.60
C SER A 217 7.75 18.78 3.62
N ASP A 218 8.65 19.63 4.13
CA ASP A 218 9.72 20.24 3.34
C ASP A 218 11.07 19.52 3.56
N ASP A 219 11.20 18.69 4.63
CA ASP A 219 12.44 18.07 5.10
C ASP A 219 12.35 16.56 5.38
N LEU A 220 11.21 15.93 5.11
CA LEU A 220 10.89 14.51 5.42
C LEU A 220 10.92 14.17 6.93
N THR A 221 11.10 15.14 7.80
CA THR A 221 11.20 14.95 9.26
C THR A 221 10.03 15.61 9.98
N SER A 222 9.76 16.85 9.60
CA SER A 222 8.68 17.65 10.18
C SER A 222 7.46 17.59 9.25
N TRP A 223 6.36 17.06 9.77
CA TRP A 223 5.13 16.85 9.00
C TRP A 223 4.02 17.76 9.51
N VAL A 224 3.42 18.50 8.60
CA VAL A 224 2.27 19.36 8.89
C VAL A 224 1.01 18.70 8.37
N ARG A 225 0.10 18.36 9.28
CA ARG A 225 -1.19 17.75 8.90
C ARG A 225 -2.08 18.76 8.19
N GLN A 226 -2.65 18.33 7.07
CA GLN A 226 -3.69 19.05 6.37
C GLN A 226 -5.03 18.84 7.09
N GLU A 227 -5.83 19.90 7.21
CA GLU A 227 -7.18 19.79 7.77
C GLU A 227 -8.09 18.94 6.87
N GLY A 228 -8.90 18.10 7.50
CA GLY A 228 -9.79 17.14 6.85
C GLY A 228 -9.17 15.77 6.69
N ARG A 229 -9.82 14.92 5.91
CA ARG A 229 -9.38 13.56 5.59
C ARG A 229 -9.85 13.19 4.18
N PHE A 230 -9.13 12.30 3.52
CA PHE A 230 -9.57 11.69 2.27
C PHE A 230 -10.27 10.36 2.53
N LEU A 231 -11.14 9.95 1.63
CA LEU A 231 -11.81 8.64 1.62
C LEU A 231 -12.58 8.26 2.91
N GLY A 232 -12.86 9.22 3.80
CA GLY A 232 -13.61 8.97 5.03
C GLY A 232 -15.10 8.76 4.81
N ASP A 233 -15.65 9.33 3.76
CA ASP A 233 -17.05 9.19 3.39
C ASP A 233 -17.20 8.20 2.23
N PRO A 234 -18.39 7.56 2.05
CA PRO A 234 -18.66 6.73 0.89
C PRO A 234 -18.54 7.50 -0.42
N GLY A 235 -17.92 6.90 -1.43
CA GLY A 235 -17.93 7.37 -2.81
C GLY A 235 -19.21 6.95 -3.55
N VAL A 236 -19.40 7.47 -4.77
CA VAL A 236 -20.58 7.18 -5.61
C VAL A 236 -20.27 6.27 -6.80
N ARG A 237 -18.99 6.00 -7.07
CA ARG A 237 -18.59 5.10 -8.16
C ARG A 237 -18.94 3.66 -7.78
N LYS A 238 -19.03 2.80 -8.80
CA LYS A 238 -19.37 1.40 -8.59
C LYS A 238 -18.41 0.74 -7.60
N ASP A 239 -18.96 0.07 -6.58
CA ASP A 239 -18.21 -0.63 -5.52
C ASP A 239 -17.23 0.26 -4.73
N ASP A 240 -17.47 1.59 -4.71
CA ASP A 240 -16.70 2.59 -3.98
C ASP A 240 -17.55 3.27 -2.88
N ASN A 241 -18.59 2.59 -2.42
CA ASN A 241 -19.63 3.08 -1.54
C ASN A 241 -19.32 2.92 -0.04
N CYS A 242 -18.04 2.79 0.31
CA CYS A 242 -17.53 2.73 1.68
C CYS A 242 -16.27 3.60 1.83
N ARG A 243 -15.71 3.63 3.02
CA ARG A 243 -14.41 4.24 3.28
C ARG A 243 -13.33 3.56 2.44
N GLY A 244 -12.34 4.33 2.01
CA GLY A 244 -11.15 3.78 1.38
C GLY A 244 -10.04 3.61 2.40
N HIS A 245 -9.20 2.62 2.15
CA HIS A 245 -8.15 2.17 3.05
C HIS A 245 -6.82 2.03 2.31
N HIS A 246 -5.72 2.05 3.05
CA HIS A 246 -4.33 1.81 2.71
C HIS A 246 -4.05 2.01 1.22
N ALA A 247 -3.46 3.12 0.88
CA ALA A 247 -3.30 3.54 -0.51
C ALA A 247 -1.83 3.64 -0.92
N ASP A 248 -1.59 3.42 -2.20
CA ASP A 248 -0.35 3.74 -2.90
C ASP A 248 -0.56 4.87 -3.90
N VAL A 249 0.46 5.71 -4.13
CA VAL A 249 0.38 6.86 -5.02
C VAL A 249 1.46 6.81 -6.08
N VAL A 250 1.02 6.83 -7.33
CA VAL A 250 1.92 6.96 -8.49
C VAL A 250 1.83 8.38 -9.03
N SER A 251 2.94 9.11 -8.98
CA SER A 251 3.04 10.51 -9.38
C SER A 251 3.67 10.69 -10.76
N PHE A 252 3.15 11.64 -11.52
CA PHE A 252 3.59 12.00 -12.88
C PHE A 252 3.69 13.52 -13.01
N GLY A 253 4.71 14.12 -12.41
CA GLY A 253 4.93 15.56 -12.45
C GLY A 253 3.86 16.33 -11.67
N ASP A 254 2.86 16.83 -12.36
CA ASP A 254 1.74 17.62 -11.81
C ASP A 254 0.47 16.83 -11.56
N ARG A 255 0.47 15.53 -11.87
CA ARG A 255 -0.65 14.59 -11.66
C ARG A 255 -0.21 13.41 -10.81
N ALA A 256 -1.13 12.87 -10.01
CA ALA A 256 -0.93 11.64 -9.30
C ALA A 256 -2.22 10.83 -9.24
N TYR A 257 -2.07 9.52 -9.21
CA TYR A 257 -3.17 8.59 -9.02
C TYR A 257 -2.97 7.83 -7.72
N MET A 258 -4.00 7.84 -6.88
CA MET A 258 -4.04 7.13 -5.61
C MET A 258 -4.83 5.84 -5.79
N PHE A 259 -4.18 4.72 -5.58
CA PHE A 259 -4.76 3.37 -5.61
C PHE A 259 -5.05 2.94 -4.18
N TYR A 260 -6.28 2.59 -3.90
CA TYR A 260 -6.74 2.24 -2.56
C TYR A 260 -7.72 1.08 -2.61
N PHE A 261 -7.99 0.44 -1.49
CA PHE A 261 -9.02 -0.58 -1.46
C PHE A 261 -10.23 -0.13 -0.64
N VAL A 262 -11.36 -0.73 -0.95
CA VAL A 262 -12.62 -0.57 -0.20
C VAL A 262 -13.26 -1.93 0.04
N HIS A 263 -14.10 -2.01 1.08
CA HIS A 263 -14.97 -3.15 1.34
C HIS A 263 -16.42 -2.77 0.95
N PRO A 264 -16.87 -3.02 -0.29
CA PRO A 264 -18.11 -2.44 -0.82
C PRO A 264 -19.36 -2.91 -0.09
N ASN A 265 -19.30 -4.00 0.65
CA ASN A 265 -20.43 -4.56 1.39
C ASN A 265 -20.35 -4.28 2.91
N ALA A 266 -19.28 -3.68 3.40
CA ALA A 266 -19.12 -3.34 4.80
C ALA A 266 -20.02 -2.15 5.16
N LYS A 267 -20.79 -2.25 6.26
CA LYS A 267 -21.74 -1.18 6.63
C LYS A 267 -21.09 -0.11 7.48
N GLU A 268 -20.20 -0.43 8.41
CA GLU A 268 -19.51 0.56 9.25
C GLU A 268 -18.13 0.08 9.74
N TYR A 269 -18.02 -1.07 10.38
CA TYR A 269 -16.78 -1.65 10.82
C TYR A 269 -16.75 -3.14 10.48
N MET A 270 -15.70 -3.59 9.82
CA MET A 270 -15.53 -4.99 9.40
C MET A 270 -15.35 -5.99 10.52
N TYR A 271 -15.16 -5.55 11.73
CA TYR A 271 -14.78 -6.40 12.87
C TYR A 271 -15.90 -6.52 13.90
N GLY A 272 -17.17 -6.37 13.45
CA GLY A 272 -18.35 -6.54 14.28
C GLY A 272 -18.93 -7.96 14.24
N GLU A 273 -20.12 -8.14 14.79
CA GLU A 273 -20.82 -9.44 14.86
C GLU A 273 -21.18 -10.04 13.48
N ASP A 274 -21.17 -9.24 12.42
CA ASP A 274 -21.50 -9.67 11.05
C ASP A 274 -20.22 -9.76 10.17
N ASP A 275 -19.28 -10.60 10.59
CA ASP A 275 -18.04 -10.88 9.86
C ASP A 275 -18.27 -11.99 8.83
N SER A 276 -19.14 -11.77 7.87
CA SER A 276 -19.40 -12.70 6.77
C SER A 276 -18.37 -12.56 5.64
N ALA A 277 -18.19 -13.63 4.86
CA ALA A 277 -17.33 -13.58 3.66
C ALA A 277 -17.68 -12.40 2.74
N GLN A 278 -18.97 -12.08 2.59
CA GLN A 278 -19.43 -10.96 1.79
C GLN A 278 -18.95 -9.61 2.33
N MET A 279 -18.91 -9.43 3.65
CA MET A 279 -18.41 -8.20 4.28
C MET A 279 -16.90 -8.04 4.17
N ARG A 280 -16.17 -9.15 4.12
CA ARG A 280 -14.70 -9.20 3.99
C ARG A 280 -14.21 -8.89 2.58
N MET A 281 -15.06 -9.10 1.56
CA MET A 281 -14.70 -8.85 0.17
C MET A 281 -14.23 -7.42 -0.01
N SER A 282 -13.17 -7.23 -0.80
CA SER A 282 -12.62 -5.93 -1.13
C SER A 282 -12.40 -5.78 -2.64
N VAL A 283 -12.18 -4.55 -3.05
CA VAL A 283 -11.82 -4.20 -4.43
C VAL A 283 -10.80 -3.08 -4.41
N VAL A 284 -9.95 -3.05 -5.43
CA VAL A 284 -9.05 -1.91 -5.65
C VAL A 284 -9.79 -0.85 -6.46
N GLN A 285 -9.66 0.39 -6.05
CA GLN A 285 -10.16 1.60 -6.69
C GLN A 285 -9.02 2.54 -7.04
N VAL A 286 -9.29 3.58 -7.81
CA VAL A 286 -8.34 4.64 -8.10
C VAL A 286 -9.02 6.00 -8.07
N ALA A 287 -8.32 7.00 -7.52
CA ALA A 287 -8.70 8.41 -7.53
C ALA A 287 -7.54 9.27 -8.05
N MET A 288 -7.83 10.49 -8.47
CA MET A 288 -6.79 11.43 -8.90
C MET A 288 -6.49 12.43 -7.79
N LEU A 289 -5.20 12.68 -7.57
CA LEU A 289 -4.70 13.73 -6.67
C LEU A 289 -4.22 14.94 -7.46
N LYS A 290 -4.40 16.12 -6.88
CA LYS A 290 -3.84 17.38 -7.37
C LYS A 290 -3.19 18.12 -6.23
N ASN A 291 -2.10 18.83 -6.54
CA ASN A 291 -1.50 19.81 -5.64
C ASN A 291 -2.01 21.20 -6.00
N GLU A 292 -2.75 21.83 -5.11
CA GLU A 292 -3.29 23.17 -5.26
C GLU A 292 -2.58 24.14 -4.29
N GLY A 293 -1.37 24.58 -4.67
CA GLY A 293 -0.60 25.52 -3.88
C GLY A 293 -0.12 24.98 -2.53
N GLY A 294 0.34 23.73 -2.49
CA GLY A 294 0.81 23.04 -1.27
C GLY A 294 -0.30 22.35 -0.47
N ARG A 295 -1.54 22.37 -1.00
CA ARG A 295 -2.68 21.62 -0.47
C ARG A 295 -3.04 20.49 -1.43
N LEU A 296 -3.10 19.28 -0.90
CA LEU A 296 -3.53 18.11 -1.67
C LEU A 296 -5.07 18.11 -1.79
N THR A 297 -5.58 17.83 -2.99
CA THR A 297 -7.01 17.65 -3.25
C THR A 297 -7.27 16.32 -3.94
N LEU A 298 -8.45 15.73 -3.69
CA LEU A 298 -8.85 14.41 -4.17
C LEU A 298 -10.02 14.53 -5.15
N VAL A 299 -9.88 13.94 -6.33
CA VAL A 299 -10.97 13.71 -7.28
C VAL A 299 -11.30 12.23 -7.29
N ARG A 300 -12.37 11.84 -6.57
CA ARG A 300 -12.83 10.46 -6.38
C ARG A 300 -14.05 10.12 -7.23
N ASP A 301 -15.07 10.94 -7.13
CA ASP A 301 -16.41 10.65 -7.65
C ASP A 301 -16.66 11.22 -9.04
N GLU A 302 -16.03 12.33 -9.37
CA GLU A 302 -16.10 12.96 -10.69
C GLU A 302 -15.23 12.20 -11.70
N PRO A 303 -15.64 12.17 -12.98
CA PRO A 303 -14.82 11.60 -14.03
C PRO A 303 -13.49 12.34 -14.18
N PHE A 304 -12.39 11.60 -14.21
CA PHE A 304 -11.04 12.12 -14.47
C PHE A 304 -10.34 11.31 -15.55
N ASP A 305 -9.35 11.91 -16.17
CA ASP A 305 -8.52 11.24 -17.17
C ASP A 305 -7.52 10.34 -16.47
N PHE A 306 -7.62 9.04 -16.70
CA PHE A 306 -6.77 8.03 -16.09
C PHE A 306 -6.01 7.27 -17.17
N ASP A 307 -4.71 7.48 -17.23
CA ASP A 307 -3.83 6.82 -18.19
C ASP A 307 -2.43 6.70 -17.62
N LEU A 308 -1.98 5.49 -17.39
CA LEU A 308 -0.63 5.15 -16.95
C LEU A 308 0.35 5.00 -18.13
N SER A 309 -0.13 5.05 -19.38
CA SER A 309 0.73 4.95 -20.57
C SER A 309 1.51 6.24 -20.81
N GLY A 310 2.70 6.11 -21.41
CA GLY A 310 3.53 7.26 -21.81
C GLY A 310 4.29 7.94 -20.66
N HIS A 311 4.18 7.45 -19.45
CA HIS A 311 4.95 7.94 -18.31
C HIS A 311 6.29 7.21 -18.22
N GLN A 312 7.38 8.01 -18.19
CA GLN A 312 8.71 7.45 -17.89
C GLN A 312 8.75 7.15 -16.38
N VAL A 313 8.86 5.89 -16.06
CA VAL A 313 9.06 5.43 -14.70
C VAL A 313 10.57 5.43 -14.44
N TRP A 314 10.99 6.22 -13.51
CA TRP A 314 12.38 6.38 -13.08
C TRP A 314 12.86 5.17 -12.31
#